data_0a3fbe4b647ee5987e0259c53a5d7852
#
_entry.id   0a3fbe4b647ee5987e0259c53a5d7852
#
_cell.length_a   1.000
_cell.length_b   1.000
_cell.length_c   1.000
_cell.angle_alpha   90.00
_cell.angle_beta   90.00
_cell.angle_gamma   90.00
#
_symmetry.space_group_name_H-M   'P 1'
#
loop_
_entity.id
_entity.type
_entity.pdbx_description
1 polymer ?
#
loop_
_entity_poly.entity_id
_entity_poly.type
_entity_poly.pdbx_seq_one_letter_code
_entity_poly.pdbx_strand_id
1 'polypeptide(L)'
;MNLHAHQWLWLAIVGGWLAGGLAAAEPSTRTKEGNIMKLTSSAWADGQAIPAKYTCDGANVSPALTWSDAPTGTKGLALICDDPDAPMGTWVHWVIYALPATATALSEKTATAEMLPDGTKQGLNDFRRVGYGGPCPPPGAPHHYLFKLYALDTALSLKPRASKADLLRAMEGHILAVAQLAGTYQRAR
;
A
#
# COMPACT_ATOMS: atom_id res chain seq x y z
N MET A 1 50.34 33.13 -59.70
CA MET A 1 51.01 34.40 -59.36
C MET A 1 51.12 34.45 -57.85
N ASN A 2 52.38 34.32 -57.40
CA ASN A 2 53.06 34.91 -56.29
C ASN A 2 52.46 34.66 -54.83
N LEU A 3 53.12 33.82 -54.01
CA LEU A 3 54.27 34.11 -53.12
C LEU A 3 53.81 34.97 -51.95
N HIS A 4 53.97 34.65 -50.67
CA HIS A 4 55.19 34.45 -49.92
C HIS A 4 54.94 33.78 -48.54
N ALA A 5 55.86 32.93 -48.17
CA ALA A 5 56.12 32.40 -46.85
C ALA A 5 56.47 33.50 -45.81
N HIS A 6 56.25 33.23 -44.56
CA HIS A 6 57.16 33.55 -43.47
C HIS A 6 56.97 32.61 -42.29
N GLN A 7 57.98 31.77 -42.06
CA GLN A 7 58.22 31.03 -40.83
C GLN A 7 58.65 31.99 -39.73
N TRP A 8 58.16 31.81 -38.52
CA TRP A 8 58.87 32.17 -37.31
C TRP A 8 58.80 31.07 -36.28
N LEU A 9 59.95 30.43 -36.06
CA LEU A 9 60.25 29.59 -34.91
C LEU A 9 60.29 30.45 -33.64
N TRP A 10 59.68 29.97 -32.57
CA TRP A 10 60.15 30.30 -31.23
C TRP A 10 60.15 29.02 -30.36
N LEU A 11 61.32 28.86 -29.74
CA LEU A 11 61.71 27.75 -28.88
C LEU A 11 60.99 27.75 -27.55
N ALA A 12 60.85 26.54 -27.06
CA ALA A 12 60.64 25.97 -25.76
C ALA A 12 60.88 26.85 -24.51
N ILE A 13 59.98 26.69 -23.52
CA ILE A 13 60.33 26.61 -22.11
C ILE A 13 59.49 25.55 -21.47
N VAL A 14 60.18 24.49 -21.01
CA VAL A 14 59.66 23.45 -20.15
C VAL A 14 59.47 23.99 -18.74
N GLY A 15 58.27 24.06 -18.27
CA GLY A 15 57.96 24.39 -16.89
C GLY A 15 56.97 23.38 -16.32
N GLY A 16 57.53 22.34 -15.67
CA GLY A 16 56.71 21.36 -14.98
C GLY A 16 56.02 21.96 -13.74
N TRP A 17 54.72 21.91 -13.72
CA TRP A 17 53.93 22.08 -12.49
C TRP A 17 53.20 20.79 -12.22
N LEU A 18 53.72 20.06 -11.22
CA LEU A 18 52.96 18.98 -10.57
C LEU A 18 51.85 19.61 -9.73
N ALA A 19 50.69 19.82 -10.29
CA ALA A 19 49.47 20.12 -9.54
C ALA A 19 48.86 18.82 -9.08
N GLY A 20 49.14 18.42 -7.83
CA GLY A 20 48.43 17.36 -7.16
C GLY A 20 46.99 17.77 -6.94
N GLY A 21 46.11 17.27 -7.84
CA GLY A 21 44.68 17.40 -7.67
C GLY A 21 44.19 16.50 -6.53
N LEU A 22 43.90 17.09 -5.37
CA LEU A 22 43.04 16.44 -4.39
C LEU A 22 41.65 16.31 -5.06
N ALA A 23 41.33 15.11 -5.48
CA ALA A 23 39.95 14.76 -5.84
C ALA A 23 39.11 14.84 -4.57
N ALA A 24 38.35 15.93 -4.43
CA ALA A 24 37.30 16.02 -3.43
C ALA A 24 36.28 14.92 -3.73
N ALA A 25 36.18 13.94 -2.82
CA ALA A 25 35.13 12.94 -2.87
C ALA A 25 33.79 13.65 -2.76
N GLU A 26 32.99 13.62 -3.81
CA GLU A 26 31.61 14.08 -3.78
C GLU A 26 30.85 13.29 -2.72
N PRO A 27 30.06 13.96 -1.85
CA PRO A 27 29.21 13.24 -0.92
C PRO A 27 28.18 12.47 -1.73
N SER A 28 28.31 11.14 -1.73
CA SER A 28 27.28 10.24 -2.24
C SER A 28 25.97 10.51 -1.49
N THR A 29 25.08 11.28 -2.11
CA THR A 29 23.69 11.40 -1.67
C THR A 29 23.01 10.05 -1.91
N ARG A 30 23.21 9.14 -0.96
CA ARG A 30 22.40 7.93 -0.84
C ARG A 30 21.00 8.40 -0.52
N THR A 31 20.18 8.66 -1.55
CA THR A 31 18.74 8.73 -1.40
C THR A 31 18.33 7.44 -0.70
N LYS A 32 17.89 7.53 0.57
CA LYS A 32 17.18 6.44 1.20
C LYS A 32 16.01 6.12 0.28
N GLU A 33 16.07 5.03 -0.46
CA GLU A 33 14.88 4.39 -1.00
C GLU A 33 13.98 4.15 0.21
N GLY A 34 12.94 4.99 0.35
CA GLY A 34 11.97 4.83 1.40
C GLY A 34 11.32 3.47 1.19
N ASN A 35 11.44 2.57 2.18
CA ASN A 35 10.74 1.30 2.14
C ASN A 35 9.27 1.59 1.81
N ILE A 36 8.77 0.99 0.72
CA ILE A 36 7.37 1.11 0.32
C ILE A 36 6.57 0.18 1.23
N MET A 37 5.54 0.71 1.90
CA MET A 37 4.64 -0.08 2.73
C MET A 37 4.04 -1.22 1.90
N LYS A 38 4.09 -2.45 2.44
CA LYS A 38 3.62 -3.66 1.76
C LYS A 38 2.48 -4.29 2.55
N LEU A 39 1.50 -4.84 1.83
CA LEU A 39 0.41 -5.65 2.37
C LEU A 39 0.42 -7.00 1.67
N THR A 40 0.40 -8.07 2.45
CA THR A 40 0.46 -9.46 1.95
C THR A 40 -0.51 -10.37 2.68
N SER A 41 -0.79 -11.53 2.12
CA SER A 41 -1.52 -12.62 2.77
C SER A 41 -0.75 -13.93 2.62
N SER A 42 -0.83 -14.80 3.61
CA SER A 42 -0.34 -16.18 3.48
C SER A 42 -1.29 -17.05 2.66
N ALA A 43 -2.49 -16.57 2.34
CA ALA A 43 -3.53 -17.36 1.67
C ALA A 43 -3.43 -17.28 0.14
N TRP A 44 -2.97 -16.14 -0.43
CA TRP A 44 -2.73 -15.96 -1.88
C TRP A 44 -1.69 -14.89 -2.12
N ALA A 45 -1.02 -14.94 -3.27
CA ALA A 45 -0.14 -13.88 -3.73
C ALA A 45 -0.93 -12.77 -4.45
N ASP A 46 -0.38 -11.56 -4.52
CA ASP A 46 -1.02 -10.42 -5.17
C ASP A 46 -1.51 -10.77 -6.59
N GLY A 47 -2.76 -10.42 -6.89
CA GLY A 47 -3.43 -10.71 -8.15
C GLY A 47 -3.90 -12.16 -8.33
N GLN A 48 -3.62 -13.08 -7.41
CA GLN A 48 -4.00 -14.48 -7.52
C GLN A 48 -5.41 -14.75 -6.98
N ALA A 49 -5.93 -15.95 -7.26
CA ALA A 49 -7.26 -16.36 -6.81
C ALA A 49 -7.34 -16.47 -5.27
N ILE A 50 -8.40 -15.89 -4.71
CA ILE A 50 -8.74 -16.01 -3.28
C ILE A 50 -9.31 -17.41 -3.05
N PRO A 51 -8.75 -18.21 -2.11
CA PRO A 51 -9.29 -19.54 -1.81
C PRO A 51 -10.74 -19.50 -1.33
N ALA A 52 -11.54 -20.48 -1.73
CA ALA A 52 -12.96 -20.56 -1.39
C ALA A 52 -13.26 -20.43 0.11
N LYS A 53 -12.33 -20.85 0.98
CA LYS A 53 -12.42 -20.68 2.44
C LYS A 53 -12.79 -19.25 2.86
N TYR A 54 -12.30 -18.24 2.15
CA TYR A 54 -12.48 -16.83 2.47
C TYR A 54 -13.66 -16.19 1.73
N THR A 55 -14.48 -16.96 1.06
CA THR A 55 -15.59 -16.52 0.21
C THR A 55 -16.93 -17.06 0.70
N CYS A 56 -18.04 -16.59 0.12
CA CYS A 56 -19.38 -17.07 0.46
C CYS A 56 -19.61 -18.55 0.10
N ASP A 57 -18.77 -19.12 -0.74
CA ASP A 57 -18.83 -20.55 -1.11
C ASP A 57 -18.04 -21.44 -0.13
N GLY A 58 -17.40 -20.86 0.89
CA GLY A 58 -16.66 -21.55 1.93
C GLY A 58 -17.02 -21.08 3.35
N ALA A 59 -16.02 -21.04 4.22
CA ALA A 59 -16.21 -20.64 5.62
C ALA A 59 -16.52 -19.17 5.81
N ASN A 60 -16.30 -18.33 4.79
CA ASN A 60 -16.56 -16.90 4.77
C ASN A 60 -15.87 -16.16 5.94
N VAL A 61 -14.64 -16.53 6.23
CA VAL A 61 -13.81 -15.94 7.29
C VAL A 61 -12.80 -14.95 6.68
N SER A 62 -12.39 -13.92 7.43
CA SER A 62 -11.37 -13.02 6.96
C SER A 62 -10.02 -13.73 6.80
N PRO A 63 -9.22 -13.40 5.78
CA PRO A 63 -7.86 -13.93 5.62
C PRO A 63 -6.92 -13.36 6.67
N ALA A 64 -5.81 -14.07 6.92
CA ALA A 64 -4.65 -13.49 7.59
C ALA A 64 -3.99 -12.46 6.65
N LEU A 65 -3.73 -11.28 7.18
CA LEU A 65 -3.04 -10.19 6.48
C LEU A 65 -1.83 -9.76 7.29
N THR A 66 -0.72 -9.47 6.62
CA THR A 66 0.49 -8.93 7.24
C THR A 66 1.00 -7.75 6.45
N TRP A 67 1.63 -6.81 7.15
CA TRP A 67 2.22 -5.63 6.50
C TRP A 67 3.53 -5.23 7.13
N SER A 68 4.33 -4.52 6.35
CA SER A 68 5.64 -4.00 6.76
C SER A 68 5.82 -2.58 6.27
N ASP A 69 6.87 -1.94 6.77
CA ASP A 69 7.37 -0.66 6.28
C ASP A 69 6.35 0.49 6.35
N ALA A 70 5.51 0.49 7.40
CA ALA A 70 4.68 1.65 7.69
C ALA A 70 5.56 2.89 7.91
N PRO A 71 5.24 4.05 7.31
CA PRO A 71 6.07 5.25 7.40
C PRO A 71 6.28 5.72 8.84
N THR A 72 7.44 6.34 9.08
CA THR A 72 7.67 7.08 10.34
C THR A 72 6.60 8.15 10.50
N GLY A 73 6.07 8.30 11.70
CA GLY A 73 4.97 9.24 11.98
C GLY A 73 3.58 8.61 11.89
N THR A 74 3.47 7.33 11.52
CA THR A 74 2.19 6.60 11.59
C THR A 74 1.68 6.56 13.02
N LYS A 75 0.45 7.03 13.23
CA LYS A 75 -0.26 7.04 14.52
C LYS A 75 -1.45 6.08 14.56
N GLY A 76 -1.88 5.58 13.41
CA GLY A 76 -2.95 4.61 13.29
C GLY A 76 -3.03 4.03 11.90
N LEU A 77 -3.73 2.91 11.77
CA LEU A 77 -3.93 2.23 10.50
C LEU A 77 -5.43 2.00 10.25
N ALA A 78 -5.79 1.89 8.97
CA ALA A 78 -7.14 1.51 8.54
C ALA A 78 -7.05 0.60 7.31
N LEU A 79 -8.02 -0.31 7.13
CA LEU A 79 -8.10 -1.17 5.96
C LEU A 79 -9.52 -1.17 5.40
N ILE A 80 -9.61 -1.12 4.08
CA ILE A 80 -10.84 -1.27 3.32
C ILE A 80 -10.66 -2.40 2.30
N CYS A 81 -11.63 -3.30 2.21
CA CYS A 81 -11.72 -4.29 1.13
C CYS A 81 -12.91 -3.96 0.24
N ASP A 82 -12.64 -3.77 -1.04
CA ASP A 82 -13.62 -3.40 -2.07
C ASP A 82 -13.64 -4.40 -3.23
N ASP A 83 -14.80 -4.57 -3.86
CA ASP A 83 -15.01 -5.17 -5.17
C ASP A 83 -15.43 -4.05 -6.15
N PRO A 84 -14.54 -3.57 -7.03
CA PRO A 84 -14.88 -2.55 -8.02
C PRO A 84 -15.66 -3.10 -9.22
N ASP A 85 -15.70 -4.41 -9.40
CA ASP A 85 -16.34 -5.08 -10.55
C ASP A 85 -17.82 -5.42 -10.29
N ALA A 86 -18.32 -5.10 -9.09
CA ALA A 86 -19.71 -5.39 -8.73
C ALA A 86 -20.69 -4.64 -9.64
N PRO A 87 -21.79 -5.28 -10.12
CA PRO A 87 -22.68 -4.72 -11.15
C PRO A 87 -23.33 -3.38 -10.79
N MET A 88 -23.51 -3.11 -9.51
CA MET A 88 -24.17 -1.87 -9.01
C MET A 88 -23.16 -0.80 -8.60
N GLY A 89 -21.91 -0.92 -8.99
CA GLY A 89 -20.80 -0.09 -8.54
C GLY A 89 -19.96 -0.78 -7.45
N THR A 90 -18.92 -0.11 -6.97
CA THR A 90 -18.00 -0.69 -5.96
C THR A 90 -18.77 -1.21 -4.75
N TRP A 91 -18.57 -2.51 -4.43
CA TRP A 91 -19.15 -3.16 -3.26
C TRP A 91 -18.14 -3.27 -2.14
N VAL A 92 -18.51 -2.83 -0.94
CA VAL A 92 -17.63 -2.82 0.23
C VAL A 92 -17.75 -4.13 0.99
N HIS A 93 -16.64 -4.84 1.11
CA HIS A 93 -16.54 -6.15 1.77
C HIS A 93 -16.08 -6.06 3.22
N TRP A 94 -15.19 -5.09 3.54
CA TRP A 94 -14.67 -4.93 4.90
C TRP A 94 -14.22 -3.48 5.14
N VAL A 95 -14.56 -2.97 6.31
CA VAL A 95 -14.11 -1.66 6.81
C VAL A 95 -13.59 -1.89 8.23
N ILE A 96 -12.30 -1.67 8.46
CA ILE A 96 -11.67 -1.83 9.78
C ILE A 96 -10.68 -0.68 9.99
N TYR A 97 -10.68 -0.04 11.14
CA TYR A 97 -9.94 1.19 11.41
C TYR A 97 -9.58 1.34 12.88
N ALA A 98 -8.83 2.40 13.20
CA ALA A 98 -8.23 2.62 14.51
C ALA A 98 -7.36 1.42 14.95
N LEU A 99 -6.73 0.72 13.97
CA LEU A 99 -5.72 -0.26 14.32
C LEU A 99 -4.52 0.47 14.92
N PRO A 100 -3.91 -0.08 15.97
CA PRO A 100 -2.68 0.49 16.55
C PRO A 100 -1.58 0.67 15.52
N ALA A 101 -0.82 1.76 15.60
CA ALA A 101 0.32 2.00 14.71
C ALA A 101 1.40 0.92 14.80
N THR A 102 1.46 0.20 15.91
CA THR A 102 2.37 -0.92 16.15
C THR A 102 1.86 -2.26 15.62
N ALA A 103 0.62 -2.31 15.14
CA ALA A 103 0.08 -3.53 14.54
C ALA A 103 0.82 -3.82 13.22
N THR A 104 1.13 -5.08 12.98
CA THR A 104 1.78 -5.58 11.77
C THR A 104 0.98 -6.67 11.08
N ALA A 105 -0.16 -7.06 11.65
CA ALA A 105 -0.98 -8.12 11.11
C ALA A 105 -2.45 -8.04 11.58
N LEU A 106 -3.33 -8.65 10.79
CA LEU A 106 -4.66 -9.10 11.20
C LEU A 106 -4.69 -10.63 11.10
N SER A 107 -5.11 -11.27 12.17
CA SER A 107 -5.23 -12.73 12.20
C SER A 107 -6.34 -13.21 11.28
N GLU A 108 -6.18 -14.42 10.75
CA GLU A 108 -7.29 -15.12 10.10
C GLU A 108 -8.49 -15.22 11.06
N LYS A 109 -9.69 -15.09 10.50
CA LYS A 109 -10.93 -15.16 11.27
C LYS A 109 -11.02 -14.07 12.35
N THR A 110 -10.62 -12.84 11.98
CA THR A 110 -10.86 -11.66 12.83
C THR A 110 -12.31 -11.62 13.27
N ALA A 111 -12.53 -11.44 14.58
CA ALA A 111 -13.87 -11.45 15.15
C ALA A 111 -14.77 -10.39 14.52
N THR A 112 -16.05 -10.72 14.30
CA THR A 112 -17.07 -9.81 13.73
C THR A 112 -17.70 -8.94 14.83
N ALA A 113 -16.89 -8.28 15.63
CA ALA A 113 -17.30 -7.37 16.70
C ALA A 113 -17.17 -5.92 16.24
N GLU A 114 -18.00 -5.04 16.75
CA GLU A 114 -17.92 -3.59 16.45
C GLU A 114 -16.61 -2.97 16.92
N MET A 115 -16.04 -3.51 18.01
CA MET A 115 -14.75 -3.13 18.55
C MET A 115 -14.02 -4.37 19.06
N LEU A 116 -12.74 -4.48 18.72
CA LEU A 116 -11.86 -5.55 19.18
C LEU A 116 -11.21 -5.18 20.52
N PRO A 117 -10.63 -6.15 21.24
CA PRO A 117 -10.03 -5.90 22.56
C PRO A 117 -8.90 -4.87 22.58
N ASP A 118 -8.20 -4.67 21.45
CA ASP A 118 -7.12 -3.70 21.28
C ASP A 118 -7.62 -2.28 20.94
N GLY A 119 -8.94 -2.07 20.89
CA GLY A 119 -9.56 -0.80 20.50
C GLY A 119 -9.79 -0.64 19.00
N THR A 120 -9.34 -1.56 18.17
CA THR A 120 -9.63 -1.60 16.74
C THR A 120 -11.15 -1.65 16.52
N LYS A 121 -11.65 -0.84 15.58
CA LYS A 121 -13.08 -0.73 15.29
C LYS A 121 -13.40 -1.25 13.90
N GLN A 122 -14.61 -1.75 13.75
CA GLN A 122 -15.10 -2.19 12.45
C GLN A 122 -16.33 -1.40 12.01
N GLY A 123 -16.38 -1.12 10.73
CA GLY A 123 -17.44 -0.40 10.04
C GLY A 123 -18.48 -1.35 9.45
N LEU A 124 -19.52 -0.74 8.86
CA LEU A 124 -20.51 -1.45 8.07
C LEU A 124 -19.99 -1.72 6.67
N ASN A 125 -20.12 -2.96 6.23
CA ASN A 125 -19.95 -3.36 4.84
C ASN A 125 -21.30 -3.26 4.09
N ASP A 126 -21.29 -3.47 2.77
CA ASP A 126 -22.51 -3.35 1.96
C ASP A 126 -23.48 -4.55 2.13
N PHE A 127 -23.05 -5.61 2.81
CA PHE A 127 -23.98 -6.63 3.33
C PHE A 127 -24.75 -6.16 4.57
N ARG A 128 -24.59 -4.88 4.99
CA ARG A 128 -25.18 -4.28 6.19
C ARG A 128 -24.75 -4.96 7.49
N ARG A 129 -23.55 -5.50 7.52
CA ARG A 129 -22.95 -6.18 8.68
C ARG A 129 -21.61 -5.56 9.04
N VAL A 130 -21.24 -5.73 10.30
CA VAL A 130 -19.91 -5.39 10.79
C VAL A 130 -18.96 -6.55 10.50
N GLY A 131 -17.72 -6.23 10.18
CA GLY A 131 -16.68 -7.20 9.91
C GLY A 131 -16.56 -7.58 8.43
N TYR A 132 -15.84 -8.65 8.18
CA TYR A 132 -15.56 -9.15 6.85
C TYR A 132 -16.77 -9.85 6.23
N GLY A 133 -17.05 -9.54 4.97
CA GLY A 133 -17.93 -10.32 4.09
C GLY A 133 -17.14 -10.75 2.86
N GLY A 134 -16.96 -12.05 2.67
CA GLY A 134 -16.12 -12.58 1.61
C GLY A 134 -16.65 -12.34 0.20
N PRO A 135 -15.80 -12.54 -0.82
CA PRO A 135 -16.19 -12.57 -2.21
C PRO A 135 -17.45 -13.40 -2.47
N CYS A 136 -18.42 -12.81 -3.16
CA CYS A 136 -19.67 -13.50 -3.53
C CYS A 136 -20.22 -12.93 -4.85
N PRO A 137 -19.42 -12.96 -5.95
CA PRO A 137 -19.86 -12.40 -7.22
C PRO A 137 -20.97 -13.23 -7.83
N PRO A 138 -21.80 -12.69 -8.74
CA PRO A 138 -22.68 -13.50 -9.57
C PRO A 138 -21.84 -14.46 -10.42
N PRO A 139 -22.42 -15.60 -10.84
CA PRO A 139 -21.76 -16.49 -11.79
C PRO A 139 -21.39 -15.74 -13.08
N GLY A 140 -20.11 -15.80 -13.49
CA GLY A 140 -19.66 -15.05 -14.66
C GLY A 140 -18.15 -14.88 -14.70
N ALA A 141 -17.69 -13.69 -15.09
CA ALA A 141 -16.28 -13.32 -15.05
C ALA A 141 -15.76 -13.24 -13.60
N PRO A 142 -14.46 -13.44 -13.36
CA PRO A 142 -13.90 -13.22 -12.05
C PRO A 142 -13.98 -11.73 -11.69
N HIS A 143 -14.28 -11.44 -10.42
CA HIS A 143 -14.20 -10.10 -9.84
C HIS A 143 -12.86 -9.92 -9.10
N HIS A 144 -12.41 -8.67 -8.99
CA HIS A 144 -11.24 -8.27 -8.22
C HIS A 144 -11.65 -7.78 -6.83
N TYR A 145 -10.86 -8.15 -5.83
CA TYR A 145 -11.04 -7.75 -4.43
C TYR A 145 -9.80 -7.03 -3.98
N LEU A 146 -9.93 -5.73 -3.71
CA LEU A 146 -8.82 -4.85 -3.40
C LEU A 146 -8.77 -4.58 -1.89
N PHE A 147 -7.80 -5.18 -1.20
CA PHE A 147 -7.51 -4.88 0.19
C PHE A 147 -6.54 -3.70 0.23
N LYS A 148 -6.98 -2.55 0.74
CA LYS A 148 -6.20 -1.32 0.83
C LYS A 148 -5.93 -0.98 2.29
N LEU A 149 -4.66 -1.00 2.69
CA LEU A 149 -4.20 -0.60 4.01
C LEU A 149 -3.65 0.82 3.95
N TYR A 150 -4.14 1.68 4.83
CA TYR A 150 -3.78 3.09 4.95
C TYR A 150 -2.98 3.31 6.22
N ALA A 151 -1.80 3.94 6.12
CA ALA A 151 -1.05 4.46 7.25
C ALA A 151 -1.40 5.94 7.44
N LEU A 152 -1.74 6.33 8.68
CA LEU A 152 -2.27 7.65 8.99
C LEU A 152 -1.39 8.37 10.01
N ASP A 153 -1.23 9.68 9.84
CA ASP A 153 -0.52 10.55 10.81
C ASP A 153 -1.40 10.97 12.00
N THR A 154 -2.61 10.45 12.07
CA THR A 154 -3.56 10.72 13.14
C THR A 154 -4.24 9.44 13.64
N ALA A 155 -4.67 9.45 14.88
CA ALA A 155 -5.56 8.43 15.43
C ALA A 155 -7.02 8.79 15.12
N LEU A 156 -7.75 7.86 14.49
CA LEU A 156 -9.14 8.10 14.12
C LEU A 156 -10.08 7.99 15.32
N SER A 157 -10.93 8.98 15.51
CA SER A 157 -11.92 9.03 16.61
C SER A 157 -13.33 8.56 16.19
N LEU A 158 -13.49 7.96 15.00
CA LEU A 158 -14.77 7.46 14.53
C LEU A 158 -15.39 6.45 15.48
N LYS A 159 -16.72 6.49 15.62
CA LYS A 159 -17.48 5.47 16.34
C LYS A 159 -17.47 4.16 15.56
N PRO A 160 -17.66 3.00 16.23
CA PRO A 160 -17.92 1.74 15.52
C PRO A 160 -19.07 1.87 14.51
N ARG A 161 -19.11 1.00 13.50
CA ARG A 161 -20.09 0.95 12.43
C ARG A 161 -20.04 2.13 11.44
N ALA A 162 -18.94 2.90 11.41
CA ALA A 162 -18.76 3.92 10.38
C ALA A 162 -18.78 3.28 8.98
N SER A 163 -19.37 3.98 8.02
CA SER A 163 -19.32 3.56 6.62
C SER A 163 -17.93 3.77 6.00
N LYS A 164 -17.68 3.16 4.84
CA LYS A 164 -16.48 3.48 4.04
C LYS A 164 -16.38 4.98 3.76
N ALA A 165 -17.48 5.64 3.42
CA ALA A 165 -17.49 7.08 3.13
C ALA A 165 -17.09 7.91 4.35
N ASP A 166 -17.57 7.56 5.56
CA ASP A 166 -17.18 8.24 6.79
C ASP A 166 -15.70 8.04 7.08
N LEU A 167 -15.19 6.81 6.87
CA LEU A 167 -13.77 6.50 7.05
C LEU A 167 -12.90 7.29 6.07
N LEU A 168 -13.23 7.29 4.77
CA LEU A 168 -12.48 8.04 3.76
C LEU A 168 -12.43 9.54 4.09
N ARG A 169 -13.57 10.13 4.51
CA ARG A 169 -13.62 11.54 4.93
C ARG A 169 -12.75 11.81 6.16
N ALA A 170 -12.74 10.90 7.13
CA ALA A 170 -11.91 11.04 8.33
C ALA A 170 -10.41 10.86 8.07
N MET A 171 -10.04 10.18 6.98
CA MET A 171 -8.65 9.99 6.55
C MET A 171 -8.15 11.09 5.61
N GLU A 172 -9.03 11.96 5.12
CA GLU A 172 -8.66 13.03 4.17
C GLU A 172 -7.60 13.95 4.78
N GLY A 173 -6.50 14.16 4.06
CA GLY A 173 -5.36 14.95 4.52
C GLY A 173 -4.44 14.26 5.54
N HIS A 174 -4.75 13.02 5.95
CA HIS A 174 -4.02 12.29 6.98
C HIS A 174 -3.31 11.03 6.49
N ILE A 175 -3.36 10.71 5.20
CA ILE A 175 -2.77 9.49 4.64
C ILE A 175 -1.29 9.70 4.37
N LEU A 176 -0.44 8.94 5.05
CA LEU A 176 1.01 8.91 4.82
C LEU A 176 1.42 7.92 3.73
N ALA A 177 0.75 6.77 3.68
CA ALA A 177 1.00 5.73 2.67
C ALA A 177 -0.23 4.83 2.50
N VAL A 178 -0.27 4.16 1.35
CA VAL A 178 -1.26 3.13 1.03
C VAL A 178 -0.54 1.91 0.51
N ALA A 179 -0.85 0.73 1.05
CA ALA A 179 -0.46 -0.56 0.49
C ALA A 179 -1.70 -1.30 0.01
N GLN A 180 -1.56 -2.06 -1.07
CA GLN A 180 -2.66 -2.82 -1.65
C GLN A 180 -2.26 -4.27 -1.84
N LEU A 181 -3.20 -5.17 -1.58
CA LEU A 181 -3.19 -6.57 -1.98
C LEU A 181 -4.46 -6.83 -2.80
N ALA A 182 -4.30 -7.32 -4.01
CA ALA A 182 -5.41 -7.73 -4.85
C ALA A 182 -5.61 -9.24 -4.79
N GLY A 183 -6.84 -9.68 -4.95
CA GLY A 183 -7.17 -11.08 -5.19
C GLY A 183 -8.33 -11.17 -6.17
N THR A 184 -8.50 -12.31 -6.82
CA THR A 184 -9.62 -12.55 -7.72
C THR A 184 -10.49 -13.67 -7.20
N TYR A 185 -11.79 -13.64 -7.50
CA TYR A 185 -12.67 -14.76 -7.24
C TYR A 185 -13.75 -14.86 -8.32
N GLN A 186 -14.01 -16.09 -8.73
CA GLN A 186 -15.04 -16.41 -9.70
C GLN A 186 -15.89 -17.55 -9.12
N ARG A 187 -17.21 -17.39 -9.14
CA ARG A 187 -18.12 -18.49 -8.80
C ARG A 187 -18.33 -19.40 -10.02
N ALA A 188 -18.25 -20.70 -9.78
CA ALA A 188 -18.69 -21.67 -10.77
C ALA A 188 -20.18 -21.48 -11.08
N ARG A 189 -20.57 -21.80 -12.30
CA ARG A 189 -21.98 -21.87 -12.74
C ARG A 189 -22.69 -23.02 -12.13
#